data_1ca29951edee666b92e48b98b7ccc20e
#
_entry.id   1ca29951edee666b92e48b98b7ccc20e
#
_cell.length_a   1.000
_cell.length_b   1.000
_cell.length_c   1.000
_cell.angle_alpha   90.00
_cell.angle_beta   90.00
_cell.angle_gamma   90.00
#
_symmetry.space_group_name_H-M   'P 1'
#
loop_
_entity.id
_entity.type
_entity.pdbx_description
1 polymer ?
#
loop_
_entity_poly.entity_id
_entity_poly.type
_entity_poly.pdbx_seq_one_letter_code
_entity_poly.pdbx_strand_id
1 'polypeptide(L)'
;MICNNNSLPPDVQKEITQFSADFIERWAVEWNRIDIEGREFFKSQGGQILNLSDAEATRWVKACEPILDSFKKDLTSKGYTENEVGGWMQFIQERIQYWTAQEKAKKIPTAYEY
;
A
#
# COMPACT_ATOMS: atom_id res chain seq x y z
N MET A 1 7.59 -5.34 -20.35
CA MET A 1 6.57 -5.66 -21.39
C MET A 1 5.22 -5.53 -20.70
N ILE A 2 4.44 -4.50 -21.02
CA ILE A 2 3.08 -4.35 -20.48
C ILE A 2 2.19 -5.26 -21.33
N CYS A 3 1.69 -6.36 -20.73
CA CYS A 3 0.71 -7.21 -21.42
C CYS A 3 -0.56 -6.37 -21.61
N ASN A 4 -0.91 -6.11 -22.87
CA ASN A 4 -2.18 -5.47 -23.18
C ASN A 4 -3.30 -6.52 -23.03
N ASN A 5 -3.95 -6.52 -21.86
CA ASN A 5 -5.06 -7.42 -21.55
C ASN A 5 -6.16 -7.37 -22.63
N ASN A 6 -6.38 -6.20 -23.24
CA ASN A 6 -7.41 -5.99 -24.26
C ASN A 6 -7.12 -6.75 -25.59
N SER A 7 -5.90 -7.27 -25.79
CA SER A 7 -5.55 -8.07 -26.95
C SER A 7 -5.85 -9.58 -26.79
N LEU A 8 -6.25 -10.00 -25.59
CA LEU A 8 -6.58 -11.39 -25.28
C LEU A 8 -8.07 -11.68 -25.58
N PRO A 9 -8.43 -12.96 -25.82
CA PRO A 9 -9.83 -13.37 -25.91
C PRO A 9 -10.61 -13.00 -24.62
N PRO A 10 -11.89 -12.64 -24.71
CA PRO A 10 -12.67 -12.17 -23.56
C PRO A 10 -12.78 -13.17 -22.39
N ASP A 11 -12.81 -14.46 -22.67
CA ASP A 11 -12.82 -15.52 -21.68
C ASP A 11 -11.48 -15.55 -20.90
N VAL A 12 -10.35 -15.41 -21.60
CA VAL A 12 -9.02 -15.33 -20.97
C VAL A 12 -8.88 -14.06 -20.14
N GLN A 13 -9.39 -12.91 -20.62
CA GLN A 13 -9.41 -11.67 -19.84
C GLN A 13 -10.16 -11.85 -18.53
N LYS A 14 -11.32 -12.51 -18.57
CA LYS A 14 -12.15 -12.79 -17.39
C LYS A 14 -11.41 -13.68 -16.38
N GLU A 15 -10.80 -14.75 -16.84
CA GLU A 15 -10.02 -15.68 -15.99
C GLU A 15 -8.83 -14.98 -15.33
N ILE A 16 -8.07 -14.17 -16.07
CA ILE A 16 -6.95 -13.39 -15.52
C ILE A 16 -7.45 -12.40 -14.47
N THR A 17 -8.57 -11.74 -14.72
CA THR A 17 -9.15 -10.77 -13.79
C THR A 17 -9.59 -11.45 -12.49
N GLN A 18 -10.28 -12.60 -12.60
CA GLN A 18 -10.71 -13.36 -11.44
C GLN A 18 -9.50 -13.89 -10.64
N PHE A 19 -8.55 -14.52 -11.34
CA PHE A 19 -7.32 -14.99 -10.70
C PHE A 19 -6.57 -13.87 -9.98
N SER A 20 -6.47 -12.69 -10.61
CA SER A 20 -5.80 -11.54 -10.00
C SER A 20 -6.52 -11.06 -8.73
N ALA A 21 -7.85 -11.04 -8.74
CA ALA A 21 -8.63 -10.67 -7.57
C ALA A 21 -8.42 -11.65 -6.40
N ASP A 22 -8.47 -12.95 -6.68
CA ASP A 22 -8.25 -14.01 -5.66
C ASP A 22 -6.80 -14.00 -5.16
N PHE A 23 -5.84 -13.67 -6.04
CA PHE A 23 -4.43 -13.65 -5.70
C PHE A 23 -4.04 -12.47 -4.81
N ILE A 24 -4.68 -11.30 -4.96
CA ILE A 24 -4.39 -10.11 -4.16
C ILE A 24 -4.51 -10.40 -2.66
N GLU A 25 -5.59 -11.04 -2.22
CA GLU A 25 -5.78 -11.36 -0.80
C GLU A 25 -4.75 -12.36 -0.28
N ARG A 26 -4.47 -13.42 -1.05
CA ARG A 26 -3.45 -14.42 -0.67
C ARG A 26 -2.07 -13.79 -0.57
N TRP A 27 -1.72 -12.94 -1.55
CA TRP A 27 -0.44 -12.28 -1.57
C TRP A 27 -0.25 -11.33 -0.40
N ALA A 28 -1.29 -10.58 -0.02
CA ALA A 28 -1.26 -9.69 1.14
C ALA A 28 -0.98 -10.45 2.44
N VAL A 29 -1.62 -11.61 2.65
CA VAL A 29 -1.37 -12.46 3.83
C VAL A 29 0.07 -12.98 3.84
N GLU A 30 0.57 -13.46 2.71
CA GLU A 30 1.96 -13.95 2.60
C GLU A 30 2.98 -12.83 2.80
N TRP A 31 2.69 -11.63 2.33
CA TRP A 31 3.55 -10.47 2.56
C TRP A 31 3.65 -10.11 4.04
N ASN A 32 2.51 -10.08 4.73
CA ASN A 32 2.49 -9.86 6.18
C ASN A 32 3.26 -10.96 6.94
N ARG A 33 3.17 -12.22 6.49
CA ARG A 33 3.92 -13.33 7.09
C ARG A 33 5.44 -13.11 6.96
N ILE A 34 5.89 -12.69 5.78
CA ILE A 34 7.32 -12.38 5.53
C ILE A 34 7.79 -11.24 6.45
N ASP A 35 6.99 -10.19 6.62
CA ASP A 35 7.31 -9.07 7.51
C ASP A 35 7.39 -9.51 8.98
N ILE A 36 6.48 -10.37 9.44
CA ILE A 36 6.49 -10.93 10.79
C ILE A 36 7.76 -11.76 11.00
N GLU A 37 8.06 -12.68 10.08
CA GLU A 37 9.26 -13.52 10.15
C GLU A 37 10.55 -12.70 10.10
N GLY A 38 10.61 -11.69 9.24
CA GLY A 38 11.73 -10.76 9.14
C GLY A 38 11.95 -9.98 10.43
N ARG A 39 10.88 -9.54 11.08
CA ARG A 39 10.92 -8.86 12.38
C ARG A 39 11.46 -9.77 13.49
N GLU A 40 10.98 -11.00 13.54
CA GLU A 40 11.45 -11.97 14.53
C GLU A 40 12.91 -12.37 14.27
N PHE A 41 13.31 -12.57 13.01
CA PHE A 41 14.69 -12.80 12.64
C PHE A 41 15.60 -11.64 13.09
N PHE A 42 15.21 -10.38 12.82
CA PHE A 42 15.97 -9.21 13.25
C PHE A 42 16.17 -9.16 14.75
N LYS A 43 15.14 -9.44 15.54
CA LYS A 43 15.23 -9.53 17.01
C LYS A 43 16.15 -10.66 17.44
N SER A 44 16.08 -11.82 16.79
CA SER A 44 16.95 -12.98 17.11
C SER A 44 18.44 -12.69 16.90
N GLN A 45 18.77 -11.74 16.03
CA GLN A 45 20.14 -11.27 15.80
C GLN A 45 20.55 -10.12 16.77
N GLY A 46 19.76 -9.85 17.80
CA GLY A 46 20.03 -8.79 18.78
C GLY A 46 19.54 -7.39 18.34
N GLY A 47 18.82 -7.29 17.24
CA GLY A 47 18.20 -6.05 16.78
C GLY A 47 17.09 -5.57 17.70
N GLN A 48 16.95 -4.25 17.85
CA GLN A 48 15.89 -3.61 18.63
C GLN A 48 14.93 -2.86 17.72
N ILE A 49 13.65 -3.08 17.91
CA ILE A 49 12.59 -2.35 17.24
C ILE A 49 12.03 -1.33 18.23
N LEU A 50 12.19 -0.05 17.88
CA LEU A 50 11.73 1.06 18.70
C LEU A 50 10.41 1.58 18.13
N ASN A 51 9.37 1.55 18.94
CA ASN A 51 8.10 2.18 18.60
C ASN A 51 8.18 3.69 18.86
N LEU A 52 7.76 4.48 17.91
CA LEU A 52 7.63 5.92 18.10
C LEU A 52 6.43 6.21 19.01
N SER A 53 6.57 7.21 19.88
CA SER A 53 5.38 7.77 20.55
C SER A 53 4.47 8.48 19.55
N ASP A 54 3.18 8.61 19.83
CA ASP A 54 2.22 9.30 18.97
C ASP A 54 2.66 10.73 18.61
N ALA A 55 3.24 11.45 19.58
CA ALA A 55 3.75 12.79 19.36
C ALA A 55 4.92 12.80 18.36
N GLU A 56 5.82 11.82 18.48
CA GLU A 56 6.95 11.70 17.56
C GLU A 56 6.50 11.24 16.17
N ALA A 57 5.61 10.26 16.09
CA ALA A 57 5.01 9.83 14.84
C ALA A 57 4.32 10.99 14.11
N THR A 58 3.54 11.81 14.83
CA THR A 58 2.91 13.01 14.27
C THR A 58 3.94 14.00 13.74
N ARG A 59 5.05 14.22 14.47
CA ARG A 59 6.14 15.09 14.01
C ARG A 59 6.78 14.59 12.72
N TRP A 60 6.98 13.28 12.59
CA TRP A 60 7.53 12.67 11.38
C TRP A 60 6.59 12.81 10.20
N VAL A 61 5.29 12.51 10.38
CA VAL A 61 4.27 12.68 9.34
C VAL A 61 4.26 14.12 8.84
N LYS A 62 4.27 15.10 9.75
CA LYS A 62 4.30 16.52 9.39
C LYS A 62 5.56 16.92 8.63
N ALA A 63 6.71 16.34 8.98
CA ALA A 63 7.95 16.59 8.27
C ALA A 63 7.95 16.03 6.83
N CYS A 64 7.10 15.03 6.55
CA CYS A 64 6.93 14.43 5.23
C CYS A 64 5.90 15.16 4.34
N GLU A 65 5.06 16.05 4.89
CA GLU A 65 4.05 16.78 4.10
C GLU A 65 4.64 17.52 2.87
N PRO A 66 5.81 18.20 2.95
CA PRO A 66 6.39 18.86 1.80
C PRO A 66 6.74 17.93 0.62
N ILE A 67 6.94 16.63 0.89
CA ILE A 67 7.20 15.62 -0.14
C ILE A 67 5.96 15.46 -1.03
N LEU A 68 4.77 15.40 -0.43
CA LEU A 68 3.50 15.29 -1.15
C LEU A 68 3.24 16.55 -2.00
N ASP A 69 3.55 17.72 -1.47
CA ASP A 69 3.41 18.98 -2.23
C ASP A 69 4.39 19.06 -3.40
N SER A 70 5.62 18.60 -3.21
CA SER A 70 6.59 18.50 -4.28
C SER A 70 6.15 17.52 -5.37
N PHE A 71 5.58 16.37 -4.99
CA PHE A 71 5.06 15.37 -5.91
C PHE A 71 3.88 15.92 -6.73
N LYS A 72 2.94 16.64 -6.09
CA LYS A 72 1.82 17.30 -6.80
C LYS A 72 2.35 18.30 -7.83
N LYS A 73 3.31 19.15 -7.45
CA LYS A 73 3.92 20.14 -8.35
C LYS A 73 4.63 19.47 -9.53
N ASP A 74 5.33 18.37 -9.31
CA ASP A 74 6.00 17.63 -10.38
C ASP A 74 5.00 17.07 -11.39
N LEU A 75 3.88 16.49 -10.93
CA LEU A 75 2.84 15.96 -11.81
C LEU A 75 2.13 17.08 -12.59
N THR A 76 1.82 18.20 -11.95
CA THR A 76 1.20 19.33 -12.64
C THR A 76 2.14 19.96 -13.68
N SER A 77 3.42 19.99 -13.41
CA SER A 77 4.44 20.44 -14.39
C SER A 77 4.54 19.53 -15.62
N LYS A 78 4.14 18.26 -15.48
CA LYS A 78 4.07 17.27 -16.57
C LYS A 78 2.76 17.30 -17.35
N GLY A 79 1.85 18.22 -17.03
CA GLY A 79 0.62 18.47 -17.77
C GLY A 79 -0.66 17.83 -17.16
N TYR A 80 -0.55 17.17 -16.00
CA TYR A 80 -1.73 16.71 -15.27
C TYR A 80 -2.39 17.88 -14.54
N THR A 81 -3.73 17.90 -14.49
CA THR A 81 -4.46 18.92 -13.75
C THR A 81 -4.40 18.66 -12.24
N GLU A 82 -4.52 19.70 -11.43
CA GLU A 82 -4.60 19.57 -9.97
C GLU A 82 -5.78 18.66 -9.54
N ASN A 83 -6.86 18.69 -10.31
CA ASN A 83 -8.04 17.87 -10.05
C ASN A 83 -7.76 16.37 -10.25
N GLU A 84 -7.05 16.00 -11.33
CA GLU A 84 -6.65 14.62 -11.59
C GLU A 84 -5.70 14.12 -10.48
N VAL A 85 -4.67 14.90 -10.17
CA VAL A 85 -3.71 14.54 -9.13
C VAL A 85 -4.38 14.42 -7.76
N GLY A 86 -5.27 15.36 -7.43
CA GLY A 86 -6.08 15.32 -6.21
C GLY A 86 -6.96 14.07 -6.13
N GLY A 87 -7.63 13.73 -7.22
CA GLY A 87 -8.46 12.53 -7.31
C GLY A 87 -7.66 11.24 -7.12
N TRP A 88 -6.46 11.13 -7.68
CA TRP A 88 -5.60 9.96 -7.48
C TRP A 88 -5.13 9.82 -6.03
N MET A 89 -4.76 10.93 -5.40
CA MET A 89 -4.35 10.91 -3.99
C MET A 89 -5.51 10.52 -3.06
N GLN A 90 -6.69 11.06 -3.32
CA GLN A 90 -7.90 10.66 -2.58
C GLN A 90 -8.20 9.17 -2.77
N PHE A 91 -8.16 8.68 -4.01
CA PHE A 91 -8.36 7.25 -4.29
C PHE A 91 -7.39 6.36 -3.53
N ILE A 92 -6.08 6.72 -3.50
CA ILE A 92 -5.08 5.96 -2.74
C ILE A 92 -5.42 5.95 -1.25
N GLN A 93 -5.79 7.09 -0.66
CA GLN A 93 -6.17 7.18 0.74
C GLN A 93 -7.40 6.32 1.08
N GLU A 94 -8.42 6.38 0.23
CA GLU A 94 -9.61 5.54 0.38
C GLU A 94 -9.30 4.04 0.28
N ARG A 95 -8.38 3.65 -0.62
CA ARG A 95 -7.94 2.25 -0.74
C ARG A 95 -7.15 1.79 0.48
N ILE A 96 -6.25 2.61 1.01
CA ILE A 96 -5.52 2.31 2.25
C ILE A 96 -6.50 2.09 3.41
N GLN A 97 -7.45 3.01 3.60
CA GLN A 97 -8.46 2.89 4.66
C GLN A 97 -9.31 1.62 4.50
N TYR A 98 -9.77 1.35 3.27
CA TYR A 98 -10.55 0.16 2.96
C TYR A 98 -9.79 -1.13 3.32
N TRP A 99 -8.56 -1.28 2.83
CA TRP A 99 -7.80 -2.51 3.04
C TRP A 99 -7.36 -2.67 4.50
N THR A 100 -7.00 -1.59 5.19
CA THR A 100 -6.74 -1.62 6.63
C THR A 100 -7.96 -2.11 7.42
N ALA A 101 -9.15 -1.64 7.05
CA ALA A 101 -10.40 -2.10 7.67
C ALA A 101 -10.67 -3.59 7.39
N GLN A 102 -10.42 -4.07 6.15
CA GLN A 102 -10.55 -5.49 5.80
C GLN A 102 -9.58 -6.37 6.58
N GLU A 103 -8.32 -5.95 6.69
CA GLU A 103 -7.28 -6.65 7.44
C GLU A 103 -7.68 -6.82 8.91
N LYS A 104 -8.16 -5.75 9.55
CA LYS A 104 -8.66 -5.79 10.92
C LYS A 104 -9.90 -6.68 11.07
N ALA A 105 -10.88 -6.55 10.16
CA ALA A 105 -12.11 -7.34 10.21
C ALA A 105 -11.84 -8.84 10.03
N LYS A 106 -10.92 -9.20 9.15
CA LYS A 106 -10.51 -10.60 8.89
C LYS A 106 -9.49 -11.12 9.91
N LYS A 107 -9.02 -10.28 10.85
CA LYS A 107 -7.98 -10.60 11.84
C LYS A 107 -6.70 -11.15 11.20
N ILE A 108 -6.31 -10.57 10.08
CA ILE A 108 -5.08 -10.97 9.38
C ILE A 108 -3.88 -10.55 10.25
N PRO A 109 -2.96 -11.47 10.58
CA PRO A 109 -1.76 -11.12 11.33
C PRO A 109 -0.93 -10.07 10.58
N THR A 110 -0.41 -9.10 11.30
CA THR A 110 0.49 -8.06 10.76
C THR A 110 1.66 -7.84 11.70
N ALA A 111 2.79 -7.39 11.16
CA ALA A 111 3.96 -6.99 11.94
C ALA A 111 3.76 -5.64 12.63
N TYR A 112 2.72 -4.90 12.29
CA TYR A 112 2.43 -3.56 12.80
C TYR A 112 1.22 -3.59 13.72
N GLU A 113 1.31 -2.84 14.83
CA GLU A 113 0.17 -2.54 15.70
C GLU A 113 -0.51 -1.27 15.18
N TYR A 114 -1.82 -1.37 14.92
CA TYR A 114 -2.64 -0.24 14.48
C TYR A 114 -3.43 0.36 15.64
#